data_674c41d94c3f69db10abfa5224a09a00
#
_entry.id   674c41d94c3f69db10abfa5224a09a00
#
_cell.length_a   1.000
_cell.length_b   1.000
_cell.length_c   1.000
_cell.angle_alpha   90.00
_cell.angle_beta   90.00
_cell.angle_gamma   90.00
#
_symmetry.space_group_name_H-M   'P 1'
#
loop_
_entity.id
_entity.type
_entity.pdbx_description
1 polymer ?
#
loop_
_entity_poly.entity_id
_entity_poly.type
_entity_poly.pdbx_seq_one_letter_code
_entity_poly.pdbx_strand_id
1 'polypeptide(L)'
;MDDKKFFLHHGDGLWKSETTYNMIRKIFRSKWAIWLFHRLHPNFGIGLANFLSRTSRKKNSIADEQDIPLEKEHHYQFALNHAATSDTDFYIFGHRHKPIDVQVGQKSRLINLGDWVTKFTYAEWDGKNITLHTYHN
;
A
#
# COMPACT_ATOMS: atom_id res chain seq x y z
N MET A 1 -19.49 23.53 -0.76
CA MET A 1 -18.53 22.39 -0.85
C MET A 1 -18.86 21.53 0.33
N ASP A 2 -19.24 20.30 0.09
CA ASP A 2 -19.46 19.36 1.19
C ASP A 2 -18.11 19.10 1.86
N ASP A 3 -18.04 19.36 3.18
CA ASP A 3 -16.80 19.23 3.98
C ASP A 3 -16.43 17.74 4.17
N LYS A 4 -16.12 17.06 3.07
CA LYS A 4 -15.70 15.66 3.09
C LYS A 4 -14.26 15.53 3.56
N LYS A 5 -14.03 14.63 4.49
CA LYS A 5 -12.73 14.39 5.10
C LYS A 5 -12.08 13.15 4.47
N PHE A 6 -10.87 13.33 3.95
CA PHE A 6 -10.09 12.30 3.30
C PHE A 6 -8.88 11.92 4.15
N PHE A 7 -8.66 10.63 4.30
CA PHE A 7 -7.41 10.07 4.79
C PHE A 7 -6.67 9.42 3.62
N LEU A 8 -5.59 10.06 3.18
CA LEU A 8 -4.78 9.61 2.05
C LEU A 8 -3.45 9.08 2.56
N HIS A 9 -3.14 7.82 2.29
CA HIS A 9 -1.87 7.21 2.68
C HIS A 9 -1.47 6.13 1.69
N HIS A 10 -0.15 5.93 1.50
CA HIS A 10 0.30 4.85 0.62
C HIS A 10 -0.11 3.47 1.15
N GLY A 11 -0.15 3.28 2.46
CA GLY A 11 -0.57 2.02 3.09
C GLY A 11 0.56 1.25 3.76
N ASP A 12 1.83 1.57 3.44
CA ASP A 12 2.99 0.94 4.07
C ASP A 12 3.19 1.43 5.50
N GLY A 13 3.58 0.52 6.39
CA GLY A 13 3.94 0.87 7.77
C GLY A 13 2.78 1.23 8.69
N LEU A 14 1.53 1.09 8.28
CA LEU A 14 0.35 1.32 9.13
C LEU A 14 0.13 0.19 10.13
N TRP A 15 0.73 -0.97 9.90
CA TRP A 15 0.54 -2.15 10.73
C TRP A 15 1.80 -2.53 11.53
N LYS A 16 1.61 -2.79 12.83
CA LYS A 16 2.72 -3.12 13.74
C LYS A 16 3.40 -4.47 13.45
N SER A 17 2.78 -5.37 12.68
CA SER A 17 3.35 -6.70 12.37
C SER A 17 4.38 -6.70 11.23
N GLU A 18 4.64 -5.56 10.58
CA GLU A 18 5.70 -5.43 9.56
C GLU A 18 7.11 -5.34 10.18
N THR A 19 7.36 -6.13 11.23
CA THR A 19 8.65 -6.16 11.91
C THR A 19 9.80 -6.50 10.96
N THR A 20 9.59 -7.43 10.03
CA THR A 20 10.59 -7.81 9.03
C THR A 20 10.90 -6.66 8.06
N TYR A 21 9.88 -5.98 7.57
CA TYR A 21 10.05 -4.81 6.70
C TYR A 21 10.77 -3.68 7.43
N ASN A 22 10.35 -3.37 8.64
CA ASN A 22 10.97 -2.34 9.46
C ASN A 22 12.43 -2.67 9.82
N MET A 23 12.77 -3.95 10.04
CA MET A 23 14.13 -4.39 10.28
C MET A 23 14.99 -4.24 9.02
N ILE A 24 14.52 -4.68 7.87
CA ILE A 24 15.20 -4.53 6.58
C ILE A 24 15.42 -3.04 6.26
N ARG A 25 14.39 -2.20 6.44
CA ARG A 25 14.48 -0.75 6.27
C ARG A 25 15.54 -0.12 7.16
N LYS A 26 15.65 -0.53 8.43
CA LYS A 26 16.68 -0.06 9.35
C LYS A 26 18.09 -0.47 8.87
N ILE A 27 18.26 -1.71 8.41
CA ILE A 27 19.53 -2.21 7.88
C ILE A 27 19.96 -1.38 6.66
N PHE A 28 19.08 -1.22 5.66
CA PHE A 28 19.41 -0.46 4.45
C PHE A 28 19.64 1.03 4.69
N ARG A 29 19.10 1.59 5.75
CA ARG A 29 19.33 2.98 6.16
C ARG A 29 20.52 3.16 7.12
N SER A 30 21.14 2.06 7.56
CA SER A 30 22.29 2.14 8.44
C SER A 30 23.51 2.69 7.69
N LYS A 31 24.27 3.56 8.34
CA LYS A 31 25.52 4.11 7.77
C LYS A 31 26.52 3.02 7.39
N TRP A 32 26.52 1.93 8.12
CA TRP A 32 27.35 0.75 7.86
C TRP A 32 26.97 0.02 6.57
N ALA A 33 25.68 -0.23 6.34
CA ALA A 33 25.24 -0.88 5.12
C ALA A 33 25.50 0.01 3.90
N ILE A 34 25.26 1.31 4.01
CA ILE A 34 25.57 2.29 2.96
C ILE A 34 27.07 2.31 2.67
N TRP A 35 27.92 2.37 3.71
CA TRP A 35 29.35 2.36 3.55
C TRP A 35 29.88 1.06 2.90
N LEU A 36 29.33 -0.10 3.29
CA LEU A 36 29.67 -1.39 2.70
C LEU A 36 29.24 -1.44 1.22
N PHE A 37 28.03 -0.97 0.92
CA PHE A 37 27.50 -0.95 -0.44
C PHE A 37 28.34 -0.06 -1.37
N HIS A 38 28.86 1.07 -0.89
CA HIS A 38 29.75 1.94 -1.64
C HIS A 38 31.10 1.29 -2.01
N ARG A 39 31.48 0.19 -1.36
CA ARG A 39 32.69 -0.56 -1.67
C ARG A 39 32.49 -1.73 -2.63
N LEU A 40 31.25 -2.05 -2.94
CA LEU A 40 30.95 -3.07 -3.92
C LEU A 40 31.18 -2.52 -5.33
N HIS A 41 31.75 -3.36 -6.19
CA HIS A 41 31.83 -3.01 -7.61
C HIS A 41 30.41 -2.74 -8.14
N PRO A 42 30.18 -1.69 -8.94
CA PRO A 42 28.84 -1.29 -9.40
C PRO A 42 28.04 -2.44 -10.02
N ASN A 43 28.66 -3.25 -10.87
CA ASN A 43 27.99 -4.38 -11.52
C ASN A 43 27.51 -5.44 -10.52
N PHE A 44 28.28 -5.70 -9.47
CA PHE A 44 27.88 -6.61 -8.40
C PHE A 44 26.73 -6.01 -7.57
N GLY A 45 26.84 -4.72 -7.25
CA GLY A 45 25.77 -3.99 -6.53
C GLY A 45 24.44 -4.01 -7.27
N ILE A 46 24.47 -3.75 -8.58
CA ILE A 46 23.28 -3.81 -9.45
C ILE A 46 22.74 -5.24 -9.53
N GLY A 47 23.60 -6.25 -9.69
CA GLY A 47 23.21 -7.65 -9.71
C GLY A 47 22.51 -8.08 -8.41
N LEU A 48 23.07 -7.72 -7.28
CA LEU A 48 22.49 -7.99 -5.96
C LEU A 48 21.14 -7.28 -5.77
N ALA A 49 21.05 -6.00 -6.13
CA ALA A 49 19.83 -5.24 -6.04
C ALA A 49 18.71 -5.84 -6.92
N ASN A 50 19.03 -6.23 -8.14
CA ASN A 50 18.10 -6.90 -9.05
C ASN A 50 17.63 -8.26 -8.51
N PHE A 51 18.55 -9.06 -7.96
CA PHE A 51 18.21 -10.34 -7.34
C PHE A 51 17.25 -10.18 -6.16
N LEU A 52 17.57 -9.28 -5.23
CA LEU A 52 16.72 -8.98 -4.07
C LEU A 52 15.36 -8.44 -4.49
N SER A 53 15.34 -7.51 -5.47
CA SER A 53 14.09 -6.95 -6.00
C SER A 53 13.20 -8.01 -6.65
N ARG A 54 13.76 -8.90 -7.48
CA ARG A 54 13.01 -9.99 -8.12
C ARG A 54 12.44 -10.97 -7.09
N THR A 55 13.23 -11.33 -6.07
CA THR A 55 12.80 -12.23 -4.99
C THR A 55 11.67 -11.61 -4.17
N SER A 56 11.80 -10.33 -3.84
CA SER A 56 10.76 -9.58 -3.12
C SER A 56 9.48 -9.48 -3.94
N ARG A 57 9.57 -9.11 -5.21
CA ARG A 57 8.38 -9.02 -6.09
C ARG A 57 7.66 -10.35 -6.20
N LYS A 58 8.38 -11.46 -6.39
CA LYS A 58 7.77 -12.79 -6.47
C LYS A 58 7.00 -13.17 -5.20
N LYS A 59 7.52 -12.82 -4.03
CA LYS A 59 6.82 -13.05 -2.75
C LYS A 59 5.59 -12.15 -2.60
N ASN A 60 5.73 -10.87 -2.95
CA ASN A 60 4.66 -9.89 -2.79
C ASN A 60 3.52 -10.13 -3.79
N SER A 61 3.81 -10.47 -5.06
CA SER A 61 2.77 -10.79 -6.04
C SER A 61 1.90 -11.96 -5.60
N ILE A 62 2.49 -13.01 -5.02
CA ILE A 62 1.74 -14.16 -4.49
C ILE A 62 0.86 -13.72 -3.31
N ALA A 63 1.37 -12.86 -2.43
CA ALA A 63 0.60 -12.35 -1.29
C ALA A 63 -0.50 -11.37 -1.73
N ASP A 64 -0.26 -10.57 -2.76
CA ASP A 64 -1.24 -9.61 -3.29
C ASP A 64 -2.37 -10.27 -4.07
N GLU A 65 -2.10 -11.43 -4.69
CA GLU A 65 -3.11 -12.22 -5.42
C GLU A 65 -3.97 -13.08 -4.48
N GLN A 66 -3.56 -13.31 -3.23
CA GLN A 66 -4.38 -14.06 -2.29
C GLN A 66 -5.64 -13.29 -1.93
N ASP A 67 -6.78 -13.95 -2.09
CA ASP A 67 -8.06 -13.47 -1.58
C ASP A 67 -8.09 -13.59 -0.05
N ILE A 68 -7.64 -12.54 0.59
CA ILE A 68 -7.72 -12.41 2.05
C ILE A 68 -9.14 -11.93 2.37
N PRO A 69 -9.85 -12.57 3.31
CA PRO A 69 -11.12 -12.06 3.79
C PRO A 69 -10.98 -10.59 4.23
N LEU A 70 -11.99 -9.78 3.93
CA LEU A 70 -11.95 -8.34 4.19
C LEU A 70 -11.61 -8.01 5.65
N GLU A 71 -12.10 -8.81 6.57
CA GLU A 71 -11.86 -8.67 8.01
C GLU A 71 -10.40 -8.88 8.41
N LYS A 72 -9.60 -9.52 7.55
CA LYS A 72 -8.15 -9.73 7.74
C LYS A 72 -7.30 -8.76 6.93
N GLU A 73 -7.92 -7.93 6.10
CA GLU A 73 -7.25 -6.90 5.32
C GLU A 73 -6.70 -5.79 6.24
N HIS A 74 -5.41 -5.57 6.21
CA HIS A 74 -4.75 -4.62 7.11
C HIS A 74 -5.26 -3.19 6.95
N HIS A 75 -5.48 -2.74 5.71
CA HIS A 75 -6.01 -1.41 5.44
C HIS A 75 -7.45 -1.25 5.95
N TYR A 76 -8.25 -2.32 5.82
CA TYR A 76 -9.63 -2.33 6.33
C TYR A 76 -9.65 -2.28 7.86
N GLN A 77 -8.83 -3.07 8.52
CA GLN A 77 -8.70 -3.06 9.98
C GLN A 77 -8.22 -1.70 10.51
N PHE A 78 -7.24 -1.10 9.82
CA PHE A 78 -6.79 0.25 10.16
C PHE A 78 -7.93 1.27 10.00
N ALA A 79 -8.62 1.27 8.86
CA ALA A 79 -9.70 2.19 8.58
C ALA A 79 -10.86 2.01 9.59
N LEU A 80 -11.21 0.78 9.94
CA LEU A 80 -12.25 0.47 10.90
C LEU A 80 -11.91 1.03 12.31
N ASN A 81 -10.68 0.79 12.77
CA ASN A 81 -10.22 1.29 14.07
C ASN A 81 -10.11 2.82 14.09
N HIS A 82 -9.61 3.42 13.02
CA HIS A 82 -9.47 4.86 12.93
C HIS A 82 -10.83 5.57 12.80
N ALA A 83 -11.77 5.01 12.06
CA ALA A 83 -13.13 5.56 11.90
C ALA A 83 -13.93 5.57 13.22
N ALA A 84 -13.58 4.71 14.17
CA ALA A 84 -14.20 4.72 15.49
C ALA A 84 -13.89 6.00 16.31
N THR A 85 -12.79 6.68 15.99
CA THR A 85 -12.30 7.87 16.73
C THR A 85 -12.15 9.10 15.85
N SER A 86 -12.35 8.99 14.54
CA SER A 86 -12.20 10.08 13.58
C SER A 86 -13.48 10.28 12.76
N ASP A 87 -13.65 11.49 12.27
CA ASP A 87 -14.76 11.85 11.39
C ASP A 87 -14.33 11.84 9.91
N THR A 88 -13.63 10.77 9.50
CA THR A 88 -13.13 10.57 8.14
C THR A 88 -14.20 9.95 7.27
N ASP A 89 -14.47 10.52 6.10
CA ASP A 89 -15.45 9.98 5.15
C ASP A 89 -14.81 8.95 4.21
N PHE A 90 -13.60 9.22 3.72
CA PHE A 90 -12.93 8.39 2.73
C PHE A 90 -11.50 8.05 3.13
N TYR A 91 -11.18 6.76 3.11
CA TYR A 91 -9.83 6.20 3.26
C TYR A 91 -9.33 5.76 1.91
N ILE A 92 -8.26 6.37 1.41
CA ILE A 92 -7.68 6.04 0.11
C ILE A 92 -6.27 5.52 0.30
N PHE A 93 -6.05 4.28 -0.12
CA PHE A 93 -4.79 3.58 -0.02
C PHE A 93 -4.26 3.13 -1.39
N GLY A 94 -2.96 2.98 -1.46
CA GLY A 94 -2.24 2.23 -2.48
C GLY A 94 -1.68 0.93 -1.91
N HIS A 95 -0.41 0.63 -2.19
CA HIS A 95 0.43 -0.45 -1.69
C HIS A 95 -0.05 -1.87 -2.03
N ARG A 96 -1.30 -2.20 -1.77
CA ARG A 96 -1.94 -3.43 -2.26
C ARG A 96 -2.32 -3.23 -3.72
N HIS A 97 -1.81 -4.08 -4.60
CA HIS A 97 -2.10 -4.00 -6.04
C HIS A 97 -3.48 -4.59 -6.39
N LYS A 98 -4.32 -4.80 -5.40
CA LYS A 98 -5.70 -5.25 -5.53
C LYS A 98 -6.65 -4.06 -5.34
N PRO A 99 -7.48 -3.70 -6.34
CA PRO A 99 -8.48 -2.68 -6.16
C PRO A 99 -9.55 -3.16 -5.17
N ILE A 100 -9.86 -2.31 -4.19
CA ILE A 100 -10.86 -2.58 -3.16
C ILE A 100 -11.72 -1.32 -3.02
N ASP A 101 -13.02 -1.51 -2.92
CA ASP A 101 -13.98 -0.45 -2.68
C ASP A 101 -15.08 -0.99 -1.75
N VAL A 102 -15.01 -0.61 -0.47
CA VAL A 102 -15.86 -1.19 0.56
C VAL A 102 -16.28 -0.17 1.60
N GLN A 103 -17.43 -0.41 2.20
CA GLN A 103 -17.92 0.35 3.34
C GLN A 103 -17.10 0.03 4.59
N VAL A 104 -16.79 1.05 5.39
CA VAL A 104 -16.10 0.94 6.68
C VAL A 104 -17.00 1.53 7.76
N GLY A 105 -17.48 0.68 8.67
CA GLY A 105 -18.45 1.09 9.67
C GLY A 105 -19.74 1.62 9.04
N GLN A 106 -20.34 2.63 9.67
CA GLN A 106 -21.62 3.18 9.19
C GLN A 106 -21.50 4.33 8.18
N LYS A 107 -20.37 5.05 8.19
CA LYS A 107 -20.23 6.33 7.46
C LYS A 107 -19.10 6.29 6.44
N SER A 108 -17.99 5.68 6.80
CA SER A 108 -16.74 5.78 6.03
C SER A 108 -16.68 4.77 4.89
N ARG A 109 -15.85 5.04 3.88
CA ARG A 109 -15.60 4.16 2.74
C ARG A 109 -14.10 4.02 2.53
N LEU A 110 -13.64 2.81 2.27
CA LEU A 110 -12.24 2.50 1.97
C LEU A 110 -12.10 2.18 0.48
N ILE A 111 -11.19 2.87 -0.16
CA ILE A 111 -10.79 2.64 -1.54
C ILE A 111 -9.29 2.31 -1.56
N ASN A 112 -8.94 1.12 -2.05
CA ASN A 112 -7.58 0.81 -2.46
C ASN A 112 -7.50 0.93 -3.98
N LEU A 113 -6.56 1.75 -4.44
CA LEU A 113 -6.48 2.14 -5.85
C LEU A 113 -6.05 0.99 -6.78
N GLY A 114 -5.51 -0.11 -6.23
CA GLY A 114 -4.90 -1.14 -7.05
C GLY A 114 -3.55 -0.71 -7.62
N ASP A 115 -3.31 -0.98 -8.90
CA ASP A 115 -2.09 -0.58 -9.58
C ASP A 115 -2.36 -0.07 -11.01
N TRP A 116 -1.41 0.72 -11.53
CA TRP A 116 -1.43 1.24 -12.90
C TRP A 116 -0.58 0.42 -13.88
N VAL A 117 -0.15 -0.78 -13.48
CA VAL A 117 0.73 -1.64 -14.27
C VAL A 117 -0.02 -2.86 -14.83
N THR A 118 -0.89 -3.46 -14.01
CA THR A 118 -1.62 -4.70 -14.38
C THR A 118 -3.13 -4.51 -14.37
N LYS A 119 -3.67 -3.75 -13.44
CA LYS A 119 -5.11 -3.53 -13.26
C LYS A 119 -5.60 -2.25 -13.91
N PHE A 120 -4.71 -1.26 -14.13
CA PHE A 120 -5.02 0.05 -14.71
C PHE A 120 -6.19 0.74 -14.01
N THR A 121 -6.20 0.68 -12.66
CA THR A 121 -7.29 1.21 -11.86
C THR A 121 -6.96 2.57 -11.26
N TYR A 122 -7.96 3.43 -11.20
CA TYR A 122 -7.87 4.77 -10.61
C TYR A 122 -9.19 5.16 -9.94
N ALA A 123 -9.14 6.13 -9.05
CA ALA A 123 -10.33 6.67 -8.42
C ALA A 123 -10.58 8.12 -8.87
N GLU A 124 -11.82 8.43 -9.15
CA GLU A 124 -12.30 9.75 -9.53
C GLU A 124 -13.21 10.32 -8.43
N TRP A 125 -12.98 11.58 -8.10
CA TRP A 125 -13.83 12.36 -7.20
C TRP A 125 -14.66 13.37 -7.99
N ASP A 126 -15.99 13.23 -7.97
CA ASP A 126 -16.92 14.11 -8.70
C ASP A 126 -17.39 15.35 -7.90
N GLY A 127 -16.85 15.55 -6.72
CA GLY A 127 -17.27 16.60 -5.79
C GLY A 127 -18.19 16.10 -4.68
N LYS A 128 -18.75 14.88 -4.79
CA LYS A 128 -19.67 14.26 -3.81
C LYS A 128 -19.28 12.82 -3.49
N ASN A 129 -18.89 12.06 -4.49
CA ASN A 129 -18.59 10.62 -4.38
C ASN A 129 -17.26 10.27 -5.03
N ILE A 130 -16.67 9.17 -4.56
CA ILE A 130 -15.52 8.54 -5.21
C ILE A 130 -16.01 7.33 -5.98
N THR A 131 -15.54 7.21 -7.23
CA THR A 131 -15.78 6.03 -8.06
C THR A 131 -14.45 5.42 -8.47
N LEU A 132 -14.31 4.11 -8.26
CA LEU A 132 -13.16 3.34 -8.71
C LEU A 132 -13.41 2.88 -10.15
N HIS A 133 -12.49 3.21 -11.04
CA HIS A 133 -12.56 2.90 -12.46
C HIS A 133 -11.42 1.98 -12.90
N THR A 134 -11.67 1.22 -13.96
CA THR A 134 -10.62 0.53 -14.71
C THR A 134 -10.47 1.22 -16.06
N TYR A 135 -9.24 1.61 -16.38
CA TYR A 135 -8.93 2.15 -17.70
C TYR A 135 -8.89 1.01 -18.72
N HIS A 136 -9.66 1.15 -19.78
CA HIS A 136 -9.65 0.26 -20.94
C HIS A 136 -9.08 1.03 -22.13
N ASN A 137 -8.04 0.49 -22.73
CA ASN A 137 -7.42 1.06 -23.94
C ASN A 137 -8.12 0.55 -25.18
#